data_7c8e5357cd4f9f2ebf8d754e5476fa1a
#
_entry.id   7c8e5357cd4f9f2ebf8d754e5476fa1a
#
_cell.length_a   1.000
_cell.length_b   1.000
_cell.length_c   1.000
_cell.angle_alpha   90.00
_cell.angle_beta   90.00
_cell.angle_gamma   90.00
#
_symmetry.space_group_name_H-M   'P 1'
#
loop_
_entity.id
_entity.type
_entity.pdbx_description
1 polymer ?
#
loop_
_entity_poly.entity_id
_entity_poly.type
_entity_poly.pdbx_seq_one_letter_code
_entity_poly.pdbx_strand_id
1 'polypeptide(L)'
;MCAIIGFDSPTLTEQEIRPYFDRTISRGPDMSRMEKAGRGMLGFHRLAIMGLHEEGMQPFHLGGDMAVCNGELYGFRPLKKELEAKGYTFASESDCELILPLYREYGVEMFAKLDAEFAMIIYDAKADRLVAARDPIGIRPLFYGYLADGGILFASEAKNLVGLCERIMPFPPGHYYADGKFVRYADLTTVTEYSRDDLDTVCKKIRERLIAGVEKRLDADAPLGFLLSGGLDSSLVCAISAKLLGKRIRTFAIGMDLDPIDLKYAREVADFIGAEHTEVIMTREQVLASLEEVVAMLGTYDITTIRASMGMYLCCKAIHEQTDVRVLMTGEISDELFGYKYTDFAPSPEAFQQEAKKRMDELYMYDVLRADRCIAVNSIEARVPFGDLDFVKYVMSIDPKLKVNSYHMGKYLLREAFAADRILPEDILWRQKAAFSDAVGHSMVDDLKEYAESLYTDEEYEEKRKQYSFATPFTKESLLYRELFEKYYPGQAEMVKDFWMPNKDWEGCDVKDPSARVLSNYGASGV
;
A
#
# COMPACT_ATOMS: atom_id res chain seq x y z
N MET A 1 10.65 -4.49 3.18
CA MET A 1 10.56 -3.05 2.83
C MET A 1 11.59 -2.26 3.60
N CYS A 2 12.36 -1.44 2.91
CA CYS A 2 13.38 -0.60 3.54
C CYS A 2 12.78 0.64 4.22
N ALA A 3 13.60 1.41 4.92
CA ALA A 3 13.28 2.77 5.35
C ALA A 3 14.38 3.73 4.90
N ILE A 4 13.95 4.91 4.47
CA ILE A 4 14.84 6.00 4.07
C ILE A 4 14.56 7.25 4.89
N ILE A 5 15.61 8.05 5.08
CA ILE A 5 15.53 9.40 5.60
C ILE A 5 16.54 10.28 4.85
N GLY A 6 16.19 11.54 4.63
CA GLY A 6 17.11 12.52 4.06
C GLY A 6 16.69 13.94 4.41
N PHE A 7 17.65 14.78 4.74
CA PHE A 7 17.37 16.16 5.13
C PHE A 7 18.47 17.12 4.65
N ASP A 8 18.08 18.37 4.49
CA ASP A 8 18.95 19.48 4.18
C ASP A 8 18.94 20.48 5.35
N SER A 9 19.83 20.26 6.32
CA SER A 9 20.01 21.12 7.49
C SER A 9 21.45 21.10 7.95
N PRO A 10 22.09 22.26 8.12
CA PRO A 10 23.46 22.33 8.64
C PRO A 10 23.53 22.15 10.15
N THR A 11 22.41 22.22 10.85
CA THR A 11 22.35 22.21 12.32
C THR A 11 22.03 20.87 12.92
N LEU A 12 21.34 19.99 12.15
CA LEU A 12 20.91 18.67 12.63
C LEU A 12 22.02 17.63 12.41
N THR A 13 22.50 17.03 13.48
CA THR A 13 23.56 16.02 13.46
C THR A 13 23.01 14.60 13.37
N GLU A 14 23.89 13.64 13.01
CA GLU A 14 23.54 12.22 13.03
C GLU A 14 23.07 11.76 14.42
N GLN A 15 23.75 12.19 15.48
CA GLN A 15 23.41 11.80 16.85
C GLN A 15 22.00 12.25 17.24
N GLU A 16 21.56 13.42 16.77
CA GLU A 16 20.23 13.96 17.06
C GLU A 16 19.14 13.28 16.23
N ILE A 17 19.38 12.99 14.93
CA ILE A 17 18.38 12.39 14.04
C ILE A 17 18.25 10.88 14.20
N ARG A 18 19.30 10.17 14.60
CA ARG A 18 19.36 8.71 14.70
C ARG A 18 18.18 8.12 15.51
N PRO A 19 17.83 8.61 16.71
CA PRO A 19 16.71 8.08 17.48
C PRO A 19 15.35 8.19 16.76
N TYR A 20 15.19 9.19 15.89
CA TYR A 20 13.99 9.37 15.09
C TYR A 20 13.98 8.43 13.88
N PHE A 21 15.10 8.25 13.23
CA PHE A 21 15.23 7.34 12.11
C PHE A 21 15.03 5.88 12.55
N ASP A 22 15.61 5.49 13.69
CA ASP A 22 15.52 4.13 14.23
C ASP A 22 14.09 3.71 14.63
N ARG A 23 13.13 4.65 14.72
CA ARG A 23 11.70 4.31 14.86
C ARG A 23 11.16 3.44 13.72
N THR A 24 11.85 3.38 12.58
CA THR A 24 11.51 2.55 11.42
C THR A 24 12.49 1.42 11.15
N ILE A 25 13.34 1.07 12.11
CA ILE A 25 14.36 0.01 11.94
C ILE A 25 13.73 -1.35 11.60
N SER A 26 12.52 -1.65 12.10
CA SER A 26 11.79 -2.89 11.79
C SER A 26 11.48 -3.07 10.30
N ARG A 27 11.42 -1.98 9.53
CA ARG A 27 11.25 -2.05 8.07
C ARG A 27 12.47 -2.66 7.37
N GLY A 28 13.67 -2.40 7.89
CA GLY A 28 14.92 -2.84 7.30
C GLY A 28 15.95 -3.22 8.36
N PRO A 29 15.74 -4.36 9.05
CA PRO A 29 16.57 -4.76 10.20
C PRO A 29 17.93 -5.33 9.83
N ASP A 30 18.17 -5.66 8.55
CA ASP A 30 19.37 -6.40 8.15
C ASP A 30 20.62 -5.52 8.23
N MET A 31 20.53 -4.24 7.84
CA MET A 31 21.66 -3.29 7.87
C MET A 31 21.15 -1.85 8.03
N SER A 32 21.97 -0.99 8.63
CA SER A 32 21.65 0.42 8.82
C SER A 32 22.86 1.31 8.53
N ARG A 33 22.66 2.41 7.78
CA ARG A 33 23.69 3.36 7.43
C ARG A 33 23.14 4.79 7.37
N MET A 34 23.94 5.75 7.79
CA MET A 34 23.71 7.18 7.55
C MET A 34 25.01 7.81 7.06
N GLU A 35 24.90 8.66 6.03
CA GLU A 35 26.06 9.32 5.44
C GLU A 35 25.77 10.79 5.18
N LYS A 36 26.81 11.62 5.27
CA LYS A 36 26.71 13.05 5.01
C LYS A 36 26.47 13.32 3.53
N ALA A 37 25.47 14.15 3.22
CA ALA A 37 25.10 14.59 1.89
C ALA A 37 24.90 16.10 1.89
N GLY A 38 25.83 16.85 1.30
CA GLY A 38 25.83 18.32 1.33
C GLY A 38 25.79 18.87 2.76
N ARG A 39 24.77 19.68 3.05
CA ARG A 39 24.55 20.27 4.39
C ARG A 39 23.83 19.33 5.35
N GLY A 40 23.26 18.24 4.85
CA GLY A 40 22.47 17.28 5.61
C GLY A 40 23.01 15.87 5.52
N MET A 41 22.11 14.88 5.56
CA MET A 41 22.44 13.46 5.54
C MET A 41 21.39 12.65 4.77
N LEU A 42 21.83 11.48 4.28
CA LEU A 42 20.95 10.40 3.82
C LEU A 42 21.10 9.20 4.74
N GLY A 43 20.00 8.54 5.08
CA GLY A 43 19.97 7.33 5.89
C GLY A 43 19.14 6.22 5.25
N PHE A 44 19.58 4.98 5.48
CA PHE A 44 18.97 3.78 4.93
C PHE A 44 18.96 2.64 5.97
N HIS A 45 17.76 2.07 6.19
CA HIS A 45 17.58 0.79 6.87
C HIS A 45 17.21 -0.24 5.80
N ARG A 46 17.99 -1.30 5.68
CA ARG A 46 17.88 -2.29 4.61
C ARG A 46 17.10 -3.52 5.05
N LEU A 47 16.13 -3.91 4.22
CA LEU A 47 15.64 -5.27 4.10
C LEU A 47 16.16 -5.82 2.76
N ALA A 48 17.00 -6.83 2.79
CA ALA A 48 17.62 -7.39 1.60
C ALA A 48 16.61 -8.26 0.83
N ILE A 49 16.19 -7.80 -0.35
CA ILE A 49 15.22 -8.47 -1.24
C ILE A 49 15.86 -8.81 -2.58
N MET A 50 16.53 -7.81 -3.22
CA MET A 50 17.32 -7.97 -4.44
C MET A 50 18.78 -7.74 -4.12
N GLY A 51 19.69 -8.59 -4.68
CA GLY A 51 21.12 -8.49 -4.39
C GLY A 51 21.40 -8.64 -2.90
N LEU A 52 21.24 -9.84 -2.36
CA LEU A 52 21.23 -10.10 -0.90
C LEU A 52 22.56 -9.79 -0.18
N HIS A 53 23.65 -9.54 -0.91
CA HIS A 53 24.96 -9.26 -0.37
C HIS A 53 25.14 -7.80 0.10
N GLU A 54 26.21 -7.52 0.82
CA GLU A 54 26.50 -6.21 1.42
C GLU A 54 26.66 -5.08 0.39
N GLU A 55 27.08 -5.40 -0.84
CA GLU A 55 27.26 -4.45 -1.93
C GLU A 55 25.95 -3.76 -2.34
N GLY A 56 24.79 -4.39 -2.05
CA GLY A 56 23.48 -3.76 -2.23
C GLY A 56 23.09 -2.77 -1.13
N MET A 57 23.98 -2.44 -0.18
CA MET A 57 23.71 -1.45 0.87
C MET A 57 23.77 -0.03 0.34
N GLN A 58 22.79 0.77 0.76
CA GLN A 58 22.67 2.19 0.40
C GLN A 58 23.14 3.10 1.54
N PRO A 59 23.49 4.38 1.25
CA PRO A 59 23.39 5.11 -0.04
C PRO A 59 24.29 4.55 -1.13
N PHE A 60 23.79 4.52 -2.39
CA PHE A 60 24.63 4.32 -3.56
C PHE A 60 25.35 5.61 -3.94
N HIS A 61 26.52 5.49 -4.56
CA HIS A 61 27.38 6.61 -4.93
C HIS A 61 27.76 6.60 -6.40
N LEU A 62 27.74 7.77 -7.05
CA LEU A 62 28.25 7.95 -8.40
C LEU A 62 28.81 9.37 -8.58
N GLY A 63 30.15 9.53 -8.59
CA GLY A 63 30.85 10.80 -8.86
C GLY A 63 30.41 11.97 -7.95
N GLY A 64 30.16 11.71 -6.68
CA GLY A 64 29.73 12.68 -5.67
C GLY A 64 28.20 12.68 -5.42
N ASP A 65 27.38 12.22 -6.37
CA ASP A 65 25.95 12.04 -6.16
C ASP A 65 25.69 10.84 -5.26
N MET A 66 24.60 10.90 -4.49
CA MET A 66 24.19 9.83 -3.58
C MET A 66 22.70 9.56 -3.73
N ALA A 67 22.27 8.31 -3.53
CA ALA A 67 20.84 7.95 -3.55
C ALA A 67 20.48 6.92 -2.49
N VAL A 68 19.30 7.09 -1.90
CA VAL A 68 18.60 6.09 -1.11
C VAL A 68 17.20 5.86 -1.68
N CYS A 69 16.79 4.60 -1.76
CA CYS A 69 15.50 4.20 -2.31
C CYS A 69 14.89 3.06 -1.48
N ASN A 70 13.67 3.27 -1.02
CA ASN A 70 12.78 2.20 -0.58
C ASN A 70 11.89 1.86 -1.76
N GLY A 71 12.20 0.80 -2.51
CA GLY A 71 11.45 0.48 -3.71
C GLY A 71 11.97 -0.74 -4.44
N GLU A 72 11.32 -1.03 -5.55
CA GLU A 72 11.63 -2.09 -6.49
C GLU A 72 11.48 -1.55 -7.92
N LEU A 73 12.54 -1.64 -8.72
CA LEU A 73 12.56 -1.26 -10.13
C LEU A 73 12.34 -2.51 -10.98
N TYR A 74 11.16 -2.65 -11.54
CA TYR A 74 10.81 -3.79 -12.37
C TYR A 74 11.51 -3.74 -13.73
N GLY A 75 11.89 -4.91 -14.25
CA GLY A 75 12.60 -4.99 -15.53
C GLY A 75 14.01 -4.38 -15.53
N PHE A 76 14.65 -4.27 -14.38
CA PHE A 76 15.95 -3.61 -14.24
C PHE A 76 17.11 -4.31 -14.97
N ARG A 77 17.08 -5.64 -15.15
CA ARG A 77 18.20 -6.39 -15.75
C ARG A 77 18.50 -6.01 -17.22
N PRO A 78 17.52 -5.86 -18.12
CA PRO A 78 17.75 -5.29 -19.45
C PRO A 78 18.28 -3.85 -19.38
N LEU A 79 17.72 -3.02 -18.50
CA LEU A 79 18.12 -1.63 -18.32
C LEU A 79 19.56 -1.51 -17.79
N LYS A 80 19.97 -2.41 -16.87
CA LYS A 80 21.36 -2.53 -16.41
C LYS A 80 22.33 -2.74 -17.58
N LYS A 81 22.01 -3.68 -18.50
CA LYS A 81 22.82 -3.95 -19.71
C LYS A 81 22.91 -2.74 -20.65
N GLU A 82 21.83 -1.97 -20.80
CA GLU A 82 21.86 -0.73 -21.59
C GLU A 82 22.79 0.32 -20.97
N LEU A 83 22.77 0.46 -19.66
CA LEU A 83 23.64 1.37 -18.93
C LEU A 83 25.10 0.90 -18.96
N GLU A 84 25.36 -0.40 -18.85
CA GLU A 84 26.69 -0.99 -19.03
C GLU A 84 27.27 -0.68 -20.42
N ALA A 85 26.44 -0.78 -21.47
CA ALA A 85 26.83 -0.42 -22.83
C ALA A 85 27.16 1.08 -23.00
N LYS A 86 26.68 1.94 -22.10
CA LYS A 86 27.03 3.37 -22.02
C LYS A 86 28.26 3.64 -21.16
N GLY A 87 28.85 2.61 -20.54
CA GLY A 87 30.08 2.70 -19.77
C GLY A 87 29.89 2.79 -18.25
N TYR A 88 28.66 2.60 -17.73
CA TYR A 88 28.44 2.48 -16.30
C TYR A 88 28.87 1.10 -15.78
N THR A 89 29.33 1.07 -14.54
CA THR A 89 29.69 -0.18 -13.84
C THR A 89 28.87 -0.32 -12.57
N PHE A 90 28.53 -1.54 -12.23
CA PHE A 90 27.69 -1.86 -11.06
C PHE A 90 28.44 -2.80 -10.14
N ALA A 91 28.36 -2.54 -8.84
CA ALA A 91 29.02 -3.33 -7.81
C ALA A 91 28.09 -4.43 -7.23
N SER A 92 26.76 -4.25 -7.38
CA SER A 92 25.77 -5.14 -6.81
C SER A 92 24.76 -5.66 -7.84
N GLU A 93 23.94 -6.60 -7.41
CA GLU A 93 22.76 -7.05 -8.16
C GLU A 93 21.47 -6.35 -7.67
N SER A 94 21.59 -5.26 -6.90
CA SER A 94 20.44 -4.45 -6.51
C SER A 94 19.92 -3.66 -7.71
N ASP A 95 18.62 -3.70 -7.92
CA ASP A 95 17.89 -2.91 -8.90
C ASP A 95 18.05 -1.40 -8.66
N CYS A 96 18.07 -0.98 -7.40
CA CYS A 96 18.19 0.43 -6.99
C CYS A 96 19.56 1.06 -7.31
N GLU A 97 20.59 0.28 -7.59
CA GLU A 97 21.90 0.82 -8.01
C GLU A 97 21.81 1.55 -9.36
N LEU A 98 20.77 1.28 -10.16
CA LEU A 98 20.54 1.94 -11.45
C LEU A 98 20.07 3.40 -11.32
N ILE A 99 19.63 3.83 -10.14
CA ILE A 99 19.02 5.15 -9.93
C ILE A 99 19.98 6.28 -10.30
N LEU A 100 21.22 6.24 -9.83
CA LEU A 100 22.19 7.32 -10.11
C LEU A 100 22.63 7.37 -11.58
N PRO A 101 22.94 6.26 -12.26
CA PRO A 101 23.12 6.25 -13.70
C PRO A 101 21.92 6.82 -14.48
N LEU A 102 20.69 6.44 -14.12
CA LEU A 102 19.47 6.98 -14.75
C LEU A 102 19.29 8.47 -14.50
N TYR A 103 19.58 8.93 -13.27
CA TYR A 103 19.53 10.36 -12.94
C TYR A 103 20.55 11.17 -13.75
N ARG A 104 21.73 10.62 -14.00
CA ARG A 104 22.74 11.26 -14.86
C ARG A 104 22.35 11.35 -16.31
N GLU A 105 21.69 10.30 -16.83
CA GLU A 105 21.25 10.24 -18.23
C GLU A 105 20.04 11.16 -18.49
N TYR A 106 19.08 11.20 -17.55
CA TYR A 106 17.77 11.79 -17.79
C TYR A 106 17.38 12.91 -16.82
N GLY A 107 18.18 13.18 -15.78
CA GLY A 107 17.78 14.11 -14.72
C GLY A 107 16.47 13.69 -14.08
N VAL A 108 15.64 14.66 -13.72
CA VAL A 108 14.31 14.40 -13.11
C VAL A 108 13.30 13.75 -14.06
N GLU A 109 13.55 13.75 -15.37
CA GLU A 109 12.68 13.06 -16.34
C GLU A 109 12.75 11.54 -16.22
N MET A 110 13.76 10.99 -15.52
CA MET A 110 13.85 9.57 -15.24
C MET A 110 12.60 9.04 -14.55
N PHE A 111 11.99 9.82 -13.63
CA PHE A 111 10.85 9.36 -12.84
C PHE A 111 9.65 8.94 -13.69
N ALA A 112 9.41 9.62 -14.81
CA ALA A 112 8.34 9.26 -15.76
C ALA A 112 8.65 8.01 -16.61
N LYS A 113 9.90 7.52 -16.58
CA LYS A 113 10.36 6.36 -17.36
C LYS A 113 10.44 5.09 -16.53
N LEU A 114 10.36 5.18 -15.19
CA LEU A 114 10.47 4.03 -14.30
C LEU A 114 9.18 3.21 -14.30
N ASP A 115 9.31 1.90 -14.43
CA ASP A 115 8.32 0.92 -14.03
C ASP A 115 8.71 0.42 -12.64
N ALA A 116 8.14 1.05 -11.60
CA ALA A 116 8.64 0.87 -10.24
C ALA A 116 7.60 1.23 -9.18
N GLU A 117 7.73 0.60 -8.02
CA GLU A 117 7.10 1.01 -6.76
C GLU A 117 8.21 1.63 -5.90
N PHE A 118 8.19 2.94 -5.65
CA PHE A 118 9.33 3.58 -5.01
C PHE A 118 9.02 4.83 -4.19
N ALA A 119 9.86 5.06 -3.20
CA ALA A 119 10.15 6.35 -2.59
C ALA A 119 11.67 6.51 -2.56
N MET A 120 12.20 7.60 -3.10
CA MET A 120 13.64 7.80 -3.16
C MET A 120 14.06 9.24 -2.84
N ILE A 121 15.31 9.38 -2.39
CA ILE A 121 15.95 10.66 -2.14
C ILE A 121 17.33 10.62 -2.79
N ILE A 122 17.63 11.60 -3.64
CA ILE A 122 18.89 11.78 -4.33
C ILE A 122 19.54 13.06 -3.83
N TYR A 123 20.82 13.01 -3.49
CA TYR A 123 21.67 14.17 -3.35
C TYR A 123 22.41 14.39 -4.67
N ASP A 124 22.10 15.50 -5.33
CA ASP A 124 22.77 16.00 -6.54
C ASP A 124 23.95 16.89 -6.11
N ALA A 125 25.14 16.33 -6.13
CA ALA A 125 26.35 17.02 -5.66
C ALA A 125 26.72 18.22 -6.52
N LYS A 126 26.41 18.20 -7.82
CA LYS A 126 26.69 19.30 -8.75
C LYS A 126 25.84 20.53 -8.46
N ALA A 127 24.56 20.30 -8.12
CA ALA A 127 23.62 21.36 -7.81
C ALA A 127 23.54 21.66 -6.29
N ASP A 128 24.23 20.87 -5.46
CA ASP A 128 24.21 20.92 -3.98
C ASP A 128 22.75 20.96 -3.45
N ARG A 129 21.94 19.97 -3.85
CA ARG A 129 20.52 19.91 -3.50
C ARG A 129 20.01 18.49 -3.29
N LEU A 130 18.91 18.36 -2.55
CA LEU A 130 18.12 17.13 -2.50
C LEU A 130 17.03 17.13 -3.59
N VAL A 131 16.88 15.96 -4.21
CA VAL A 131 15.74 15.61 -5.07
C VAL A 131 15.05 14.41 -4.43
N ALA A 132 13.75 14.50 -4.18
CA ALA A 132 12.98 13.38 -3.66
C ALA A 132 11.84 13.04 -4.63
N ALA A 133 11.45 11.77 -4.72
CA ALA A 133 10.34 11.37 -5.58
C ALA A 133 9.60 10.16 -5.03
N ARG A 134 8.31 10.05 -5.37
CA ARG A 134 7.42 8.96 -4.97
C ARG A 134 6.68 8.41 -6.16
N ASP A 135 6.48 7.10 -6.20
CA ASP A 135 5.78 6.40 -7.28
C ASP A 135 4.37 6.96 -7.57
N PRO A 136 3.83 6.73 -8.78
CA PRO A 136 2.57 7.37 -9.22
C PRO A 136 1.32 7.01 -8.42
N ILE A 137 1.32 5.88 -7.71
CA ILE A 137 0.19 5.43 -6.87
C ILE A 137 0.44 5.76 -5.39
N GLY A 138 1.72 5.91 -5.01
CA GLY A 138 2.13 6.08 -3.63
C GLY A 138 2.16 4.77 -2.85
N ILE A 139 2.48 3.66 -3.53
CA ILE A 139 2.61 2.33 -2.92
C ILE A 139 3.71 2.36 -1.86
N ARG A 140 4.86 2.97 -2.19
CA ARG A 140 5.91 3.19 -1.18
C ARG A 140 5.68 4.49 -0.44
N PRO A 141 5.75 4.46 0.90
CA PRO A 141 5.48 5.65 1.69
C PRO A 141 6.65 6.64 1.66
N LEU A 142 6.30 7.92 1.64
CA LEU A 142 7.20 9.03 1.87
C LEU A 142 6.43 10.16 2.53
N PHE A 143 7.04 10.78 3.54
CA PHE A 143 6.52 11.94 4.25
C PHE A 143 7.56 13.05 4.24
N TYR A 144 7.12 14.29 4.44
CA TYR A 144 8.01 15.43 4.56
C TYR A 144 7.52 16.44 5.60
N GLY A 145 8.44 17.25 6.05
CA GLY A 145 8.19 18.40 6.90
C GLY A 145 9.38 19.36 6.85
N TYR A 146 9.21 20.51 7.47
CA TYR A 146 10.27 21.50 7.56
C TYR A 146 10.80 21.55 8.98
N LEU A 147 12.13 21.60 9.10
CA LEU A 147 12.86 21.77 10.35
C LEU A 147 12.79 23.24 10.81
N ALA A 148 13.13 23.50 12.07
CA ALA A 148 13.11 24.85 12.63
C ALA A 148 14.03 25.85 11.93
N ASP A 149 15.11 25.36 11.30
CA ASP A 149 16.04 26.18 10.51
C ASP A 149 15.58 26.39 9.05
N GLY A 150 14.40 25.88 8.70
CA GLY A 150 13.83 25.96 7.34
C GLY A 150 14.29 24.85 6.40
N GLY A 151 15.18 23.96 6.83
CA GLY A 151 15.59 22.79 6.06
C GLY A 151 14.44 21.81 5.87
N ILE A 152 14.42 21.10 4.74
CA ILE A 152 13.42 20.05 4.49
C ILE A 152 13.92 18.70 4.99
N LEU A 153 13.01 17.92 5.56
CA LEU A 153 13.23 16.55 6.02
C LEU A 153 12.23 15.62 5.31
N PHE A 154 12.74 14.55 4.72
CA PHE A 154 11.98 13.45 4.13
C PHE A 154 12.22 12.17 4.92
N ALA A 155 11.17 11.36 5.12
CA ALA A 155 11.31 10.03 5.71
C ALA A 155 10.21 9.08 5.24
N SER A 156 10.47 7.80 5.32
CA SER A 156 9.51 6.76 4.94
C SER A 156 8.20 6.84 5.72
N GLU A 157 8.24 7.18 7.01
CA GLU A 157 7.05 7.25 7.84
C GLU A 157 6.98 8.53 8.66
N ALA A 158 5.74 9.00 8.89
CA ALA A 158 5.47 10.22 9.65
C ALA A 158 6.09 10.20 11.06
N LYS A 159 6.12 9.02 11.72
CA LYS A 159 6.71 8.89 13.07
C LYS A 159 8.17 9.30 13.16
N ASN A 160 8.93 9.24 12.03
CA ASN A 160 10.30 9.72 12.00
C ASN A 160 10.40 11.25 12.11
N LEU A 161 9.32 11.99 11.76
CA LEU A 161 9.27 13.44 11.74
C LEU A 161 8.64 14.04 13.00
N VAL A 162 7.86 13.23 13.76
CA VAL A 162 7.19 13.68 15.00
C VAL A 162 8.23 14.13 16.02
N GLY A 163 8.12 15.39 16.45
CA GLY A 163 9.04 16.05 17.37
C GLY A 163 10.19 16.81 16.68
N LEU A 164 10.32 16.70 15.35
CA LEU A 164 11.29 17.46 14.55
C LEU A 164 10.62 18.51 13.67
N CYS A 165 9.43 18.22 13.15
CA CYS A 165 8.69 19.10 12.26
C CYS A 165 7.37 19.51 12.91
N GLU A 166 7.01 20.79 12.81
CA GLU A 166 5.74 21.32 13.32
C GLU A 166 4.56 20.74 12.52
N ARG A 167 4.68 20.63 11.20
CA ARG A 167 3.68 20.05 10.32
C ARG A 167 4.31 18.95 9.48
N ILE A 168 3.64 17.80 9.48
CA ILE A 168 4.05 16.61 8.73
C ILE A 168 3.01 16.37 7.64
N MET A 169 3.48 16.13 6.41
CA MET A 169 2.60 15.90 5.27
C MET A 169 3.04 14.65 4.51
N PRO A 170 2.10 13.85 3.99
CA PRO A 170 2.45 12.81 3.04
C PRO A 170 2.99 13.43 1.75
N PHE A 171 4.06 12.86 1.22
CA PHE A 171 4.59 13.26 -0.08
C PHE A 171 3.61 12.85 -1.18
N PRO A 172 3.19 13.77 -2.08
CA PRO A 172 2.17 13.48 -3.06
C PRO A 172 2.64 12.41 -4.06
N PRO A 173 1.82 11.37 -4.35
CA PRO A 173 2.12 10.38 -5.37
C PRO A 173 2.34 10.98 -6.76
N GLY A 174 3.22 10.38 -7.56
CA GLY A 174 3.51 10.85 -8.92
C GLY A 174 4.18 12.22 -8.99
N HIS A 175 4.83 12.66 -7.89
CA HIS A 175 5.56 13.91 -7.85
C HIS A 175 7.04 13.68 -7.52
N TYR A 176 7.85 14.64 -7.95
CA TYR A 176 9.17 14.85 -7.40
C TYR A 176 9.28 16.23 -6.74
N TYR A 177 10.20 16.33 -5.80
CA TYR A 177 10.62 17.59 -5.17
C TYR A 177 12.02 17.95 -5.65
N ALA A 178 12.19 19.18 -6.10
CA ALA A 178 13.50 19.79 -6.38
C ALA A 178 13.37 21.32 -6.27
N ASP A 179 14.43 21.99 -5.83
CA ASP A 179 14.50 23.46 -5.75
C ASP A 179 13.31 24.11 -5.04
N GLY A 180 12.85 23.51 -3.93
CA GLY A 180 11.73 24.02 -3.13
C GLY A 180 10.33 23.78 -3.74
N LYS A 181 10.21 22.97 -4.80
CA LYS A 181 8.94 22.76 -5.52
C LYS A 181 8.60 21.28 -5.66
N PHE A 182 7.31 20.98 -5.51
CA PHE A 182 6.72 19.71 -5.91
C PHE A 182 6.23 19.81 -7.35
N VAL A 183 6.69 18.89 -8.19
CA VAL A 183 6.34 18.86 -9.62
C VAL A 183 5.75 17.49 -9.93
N ARG A 184 4.54 17.48 -10.52
CA ARG A 184 3.88 16.25 -10.94
C ARG A 184 4.53 15.73 -12.22
N TYR A 185 5.01 14.48 -12.19
CA TYR A 185 5.62 13.83 -13.35
C TYR A 185 4.74 12.72 -13.95
N ALA A 186 3.75 12.23 -13.21
CA ALA A 186 2.83 11.18 -13.66
C ALA A 186 1.40 11.42 -13.18
N ASP A 187 0.44 11.05 -14.03
CA ASP A 187 -0.99 11.00 -13.73
C ASP A 187 -1.57 9.72 -14.36
N LEU A 188 -1.97 8.78 -13.52
CA LEU A 188 -2.52 7.48 -13.96
C LEU A 188 -4.06 7.47 -14.01
N THR A 189 -4.69 8.46 -13.39
CA THR A 189 -6.12 8.44 -13.09
C THR A 189 -6.95 9.40 -13.93
N THR A 190 -6.32 10.41 -14.51
CA THR A 190 -6.98 11.33 -15.44
C THR A 190 -7.03 10.73 -16.84
N VAL A 191 -8.23 10.38 -17.28
CA VAL A 191 -8.48 9.78 -18.60
C VAL A 191 -8.98 10.84 -19.55
N THR A 192 -8.26 11.06 -20.64
CA THR A 192 -8.62 12.02 -21.70
C THR A 192 -9.43 11.38 -22.83
N GLU A 193 -9.24 10.09 -23.07
CA GLU A 193 -9.97 9.32 -24.07
C GLU A 193 -10.17 7.89 -23.57
N TYR A 194 -11.41 7.40 -23.61
CA TYR A 194 -11.73 6.02 -23.26
C TYR A 194 -11.41 5.07 -24.40
N SER A 195 -10.99 3.84 -24.02
CA SER A 195 -10.81 2.74 -24.97
C SER A 195 -12.12 2.44 -25.71
N ARG A 196 -11.98 2.12 -27.00
CA ARG A 196 -13.09 1.66 -27.85
C ARG A 196 -13.09 0.14 -28.03
N ASP A 197 -12.36 -0.56 -27.19
CA ASP A 197 -12.31 -2.01 -27.21
C ASP A 197 -13.71 -2.60 -26.92
N ASP A 198 -14.05 -3.69 -27.60
CA ASP A 198 -15.21 -4.49 -27.26
C ASP A 198 -14.96 -5.32 -25.99
N LEU A 199 -15.99 -5.94 -25.45
CA LEU A 199 -15.92 -6.69 -24.19
C LEU A 199 -14.85 -7.79 -24.22
N ASP A 200 -14.77 -8.57 -25.29
CA ASP A 200 -13.82 -9.67 -25.43
C ASP A 200 -12.37 -9.15 -25.43
N THR A 201 -12.14 -8.06 -26.16
CA THR A 201 -10.83 -7.39 -26.20
C THR A 201 -10.47 -6.81 -24.84
N VAL A 202 -11.42 -6.20 -24.13
CA VAL A 202 -11.23 -5.65 -22.77
C VAL A 202 -10.83 -6.78 -21.82
N CYS A 203 -11.58 -7.89 -21.78
CA CYS A 203 -11.27 -9.03 -20.93
C CYS A 203 -9.91 -9.64 -21.24
N LYS A 204 -9.58 -9.81 -22.53
CA LYS A 204 -8.26 -10.28 -22.96
C LYS A 204 -7.13 -9.38 -22.46
N LYS A 205 -7.26 -8.06 -22.63
CA LYS A 205 -6.24 -7.09 -22.22
C LYS A 205 -6.11 -6.96 -20.70
N ILE A 206 -7.21 -7.09 -19.93
CA ILE A 206 -7.17 -7.18 -18.47
C ILE A 206 -6.35 -8.39 -18.06
N ARG A 207 -6.66 -9.57 -18.60
CA ARG A 207 -5.97 -10.81 -18.29
C ARG A 207 -4.47 -10.73 -18.57
N GLU A 208 -4.10 -10.33 -19.80
CA GLU A 208 -2.71 -10.25 -20.23
C GLU A 208 -1.88 -9.31 -19.34
N ARG A 209 -2.43 -8.12 -19.00
CA ARG A 209 -1.74 -7.14 -18.15
C ARG A 209 -1.65 -7.57 -16.70
N LEU A 210 -2.69 -8.19 -16.16
CA LEU A 210 -2.61 -8.69 -14.78
C LEU A 210 -1.58 -9.82 -14.66
N ILE A 211 -1.54 -10.75 -15.62
CA ILE A 211 -0.52 -11.80 -15.66
C ILE A 211 0.88 -11.18 -15.73
N ALA A 212 1.11 -10.21 -16.61
CA ALA A 212 2.38 -9.51 -16.72
C ALA A 212 2.74 -8.74 -15.43
N GLY A 213 1.75 -8.10 -14.78
CA GLY A 213 1.94 -7.42 -13.50
C GLY A 213 2.33 -8.36 -12.36
N VAL A 214 1.74 -9.56 -12.33
CA VAL A 214 2.13 -10.62 -11.39
C VAL A 214 3.54 -11.11 -11.71
N GLU A 215 3.84 -11.43 -12.98
CA GLU A 215 5.14 -11.96 -13.42
C GLU A 215 6.30 -11.04 -13.01
N LYS A 216 6.18 -9.74 -13.26
CA LYS A 216 7.18 -8.74 -12.85
C LYS A 216 7.49 -8.80 -11.34
N ARG A 217 6.46 -9.02 -10.51
CA ARG A 217 6.55 -8.99 -9.06
C ARG A 217 7.00 -10.31 -8.43
N LEU A 218 7.13 -11.37 -9.25
CA LEU A 218 7.71 -12.65 -8.81
C LEU A 218 9.25 -12.64 -8.83
N ASP A 219 9.88 -11.63 -9.45
CA ASP A 219 11.34 -11.49 -9.48
C ASP A 219 11.86 -11.00 -8.12
N ALA A 220 12.34 -11.92 -7.31
CA ALA A 220 12.94 -11.65 -6.00
C ALA A 220 13.99 -12.72 -5.68
N ASP A 221 15.12 -12.28 -5.10
CA ASP A 221 16.15 -13.20 -4.58
C ASP A 221 15.77 -13.74 -3.19
N ALA A 222 14.90 -13.01 -2.47
CA ALA A 222 14.39 -13.39 -1.15
C ALA A 222 13.14 -14.28 -1.24
N PRO A 223 12.83 -15.09 -0.19
CA PRO A 223 11.68 -16.00 -0.18
C PRO A 223 10.33 -15.28 -0.29
N LEU A 224 9.49 -15.77 -1.23
CA LEU A 224 8.14 -15.28 -1.51
C LEU A 224 7.07 -16.00 -0.68
N GLY A 225 6.05 -15.26 -0.27
CA GLY A 225 4.79 -15.72 0.27
C GLY A 225 3.61 -14.98 -0.35
N PHE A 226 2.38 -15.45 -0.11
CA PHE A 226 1.18 -14.94 -0.74
C PHE A 226 0.05 -14.82 0.28
N LEU A 227 -0.57 -13.65 0.41
CA LEU A 227 -1.78 -13.50 1.20
C LEU A 227 -2.96 -14.04 0.40
N LEU A 228 -3.75 -14.93 1.02
CA LEU A 228 -4.87 -15.62 0.38
C LEU A 228 -6.10 -15.56 1.29
N SER A 229 -7.02 -14.64 1.02
CA SER A 229 -8.27 -14.49 1.77
C SER A 229 -9.44 -15.32 1.21
N GLY A 230 -9.25 -16.05 0.10
CA GLY A 230 -10.34 -16.70 -0.61
C GLY A 230 -11.27 -15.74 -1.36
N GLY A 231 -11.00 -14.45 -1.35
CA GLY A 231 -11.60 -13.45 -2.22
C GLY A 231 -11.01 -13.49 -3.63
N LEU A 232 -11.74 -12.96 -4.63
CA LEU A 232 -11.34 -12.99 -6.04
C LEU A 232 -9.90 -12.49 -6.27
N ASP A 233 -9.57 -11.33 -5.69
CA ASP A 233 -8.34 -10.60 -6.00
C ASP A 233 -7.09 -11.36 -5.54
N SER A 234 -7.04 -11.74 -4.27
CA SER A 234 -5.95 -12.54 -3.70
C SER A 234 -5.86 -13.92 -4.35
N SER A 235 -7.00 -14.55 -4.65
CA SER A 235 -7.06 -15.85 -5.30
C SER A 235 -6.50 -15.82 -6.72
N LEU A 236 -6.80 -14.78 -7.51
CA LEU A 236 -6.21 -14.57 -8.85
C LEU A 236 -4.69 -14.39 -8.78
N VAL A 237 -4.19 -13.56 -7.86
CA VAL A 237 -2.74 -13.38 -7.67
C VAL A 237 -2.06 -14.70 -7.33
N CYS A 238 -2.62 -15.50 -6.41
CA CYS A 238 -2.08 -16.79 -6.02
C CYS A 238 -2.12 -17.81 -7.18
N ALA A 239 -3.24 -17.90 -7.89
CA ALA A 239 -3.41 -18.86 -8.99
C ALA A 239 -2.50 -18.55 -10.18
N ILE A 240 -2.40 -17.28 -10.58
CA ILE A 240 -1.48 -16.82 -11.63
C ILE A 240 -0.04 -17.12 -11.22
N SER A 241 0.34 -16.79 -9.99
CA SER A 241 1.70 -17.03 -9.47
C SER A 241 2.07 -18.50 -9.44
N ALA A 242 1.16 -19.38 -8.96
CA ALA A 242 1.38 -20.82 -8.94
C ALA A 242 1.60 -21.37 -10.36
N LYS A 243 0.81 -20.89 -11.32
CA LYS A 243 0.94 -21.29 -12.74
C LYS A 243 2.25 -20.81 -13.36
N LEU A 244 2.65 -19.55 -13.13
CA LEU A 244 3.89 -18.98 -13.67
C LEU A 244 5.14 -19.64 -13.08
N LEU A 245 5.15 -19.85 -11.75
CA LEU A 245 6.28 -20.46 -11.06
C LEU A 245 6.40 -21.97 -11.34
N GLY A 246 5.31 -22.64 -11.71
CA GLY A 246 5.28 -24.10 -11.95
C GLY A 246 5.69 -24.93 -10.72
N LYS A 247 5.57 -24.36 -9.53
CA LYS A 247 5.93 -24.97 -8.25
C LYS A 247 4.91 -24.64 -7.17
N ARG A 248 4.92 -25.40 -6.09
CA ARG A 248 4.11 -25.16 -4.91
C ARG A 248 4.46 -23.81 -4.28
N ILE A 249 3.48 -22.94 -4.09
CA ILE A 249 3.64 -21.64 -3.44
C ILE A 249 3.20 -21.71 -1.98
N ARG A 250 3.71 -20.80 -1.14
CA ARG A 250 3.31 -20.68 0.29
C ARG A 250 2.25 -19.60 0.43
N THR A 251 1.05 -19.98 0.88
CA THR A 251 -0.07 -19.07 1.07
C THR A 251 -0.47 -18.95 2.54
N PHE A 252 -0.95 -17.78 2.92
CA PHE A 252 -1.31 -17.45 4.31
C PHE A 252 -2.67 -16.81 4.35
N ALA A 253 -3.50 -17.24 5.31
CA ALA A 253 -4.80 -16.66 5.62
C ALA A 253 -4.91 -16.41 7.12
N ILE A 254 -5.81 -15.51 7.51
CA ILE A 254 -6.14 -15.26 8.90
C ILE A 254 -7.66 -15.24 9.09
N GLY A 255 -8.12 -15.71 10.23
CA GLY A 255 -9.52 -15.64 10.64
C GLY A 255 -9.65 -15.58 12.16
N MET A 256 -10.82 -15.13 12.61
CA MET A 256 -11.21 -15.24 14.01
C MET A 256 -11.37 -16.71 14.40
N ASP A 257 -11.26 -17.02 15.68
CA ASP A 257 -11.57 -18.33 16.24
C ASP A 257 -13.09 -18.69 16.19
N LEU A 258 -13.92 -17.68 15.94
CA LEU A 258 -15.36 -17.82 15.76
C LEU A 258 -15.77 -17.44 14.33
N ASP A 259 -16.42 -18.35 13.62
CA ASP A 259 -17.00 -18.17 12.27
C ASP A 259 -16.07 -17.52 11.21
N PRO A 260 -14.86 -18.04 10.99
CA PRO A 260 -13.91 -17.50 10.01
C PRO A 260 -14.32 -17.89 8.58
N ILE A 261 -15.20 -17.12 7.96
CA ILE A 261 -15.75 -17.41 6.61
C ILE A 261 -14.64 -17.49 5.57
N ASP A 262 -13.70 -16.57 5.60
CA ASP A 262 -12.62 -16.50 4.61
C ASP A 262 -11.66 -17.70 4.67
N LEU A 263 -11.43 -18.30 5.83
CA LEU A 263 -10.53 -19.47 5.94
C LEU A 263 -11.02 -20.65 5.12
N LYS A 264 -12.35 -20.89 5.07
CA LYS A 264 -12.95 -21.95 4.25
C LYS A 264 -12.62 -21.76 2.77
N TYR A 265 -12.82 -20.55 2.25
CA TYR A 265 -12.60 -20.25 0.85
C TYR A 265 -11.11 -20.15 0.50
N ALA A 266 -10.30 -19.66 1.42
CA ALA A 266 -8.84 -19.67 1.26
C ALA A 266 -8.30 -21.09 1.16
N ARG A 267 -8.80 -22.01 2.00
CA ARG A 267 -8.46 -23.44 1.95
C ARG A 267 -8.84 -24.06 0.62
N GLU A 268 -10.04 -23.81 0.13
CA GLU A 268 -10.53 -24.33 -1.15
C GLU A 268 -9.64 -23.88 -2.32
N VAL A 269 -9.26 -22.60 -2.37
CA VAL A 269 -8.32 -22.09 -3.39
C VAL A 269 -6.96 -22.73 -3.22
N ALA A 270 -6.44 -22.81 -2.00
CA ALA A 270 -5.11 -23.38 -1.72
C ALA A 270 -5.02 -24.84 -2.17
N ASP A 271 -6.05 -25.65 -1.89
CA ASP A 271 -6.12 -27.04 -2.31
C ASP A 271 -6.22 -27.16 -3.84
N PHE A 272 -7.01 -26.29 -4.49
CA PHE A 272 -7.17 -26.29 -5.94
C PHE A 272 -5.86 -25.97 -6.67
N ILE A 273 -5.09 -24.98 -6.20
CA ILE A 273 -3.80 -24.60 -6.81
C ILE A 273 -2.61 -25.42 -6.28
N GLY A 274 -2.86 -26.34 -5.33
CA GLY A 274 -1.84 -27.18 -4.72
C GLY A 274 -0.83 -26.40 -3.86
N ALA A 275 -1.26 -25.34 -3.18
CA ALA A 275 -0.39 -24.51 -2.34
C ALA A 275 -0.05 -25.17 -0.99
N GLU A 276 1.06 -24.73 -0.38
CA GLU A 276 1.36 -24.93 1.03
C GLU A 276 0.66 -23.82 1.80
N HIS A 277 -0.46 -24.16 2.47
CA HIS A 277 -1.35 -23.17 3.07
C HIS A 277 -1.26 -23.17 4.59
N THR A 278 -1.06 -22.00 5.17
CA THR A 278 -1.03 -21.76 6.61
C THR A 278 -2.19 -20.87 7.02
N GLU A 279 -2.98 -21.31 7.98
CA GLU A 279 -4.06 -20.55 8.60
C GLU A 279 -3.60 -20.00 9.95
N VAL A 280 -3.76 -18.71 10.14
CA VAL A 280 -3.52 -18.00 11.39
C VAL A 280 -4.87 -17.78 12.06
N ILE A 281 -5.00 -18.20 13.32
CA ILE A 281 -6.22 -17.97 14.11
C ILE A 281 -5.95 -16.85 15.09
N MET A 282 -6.82 -15.85 15.14
CA MET A 282 -6.76 -14.75 16.10
C MET A 282 -7.96 -14.76 17.03
N THR A 283 -7.76 -14.25 18.25
CA THR A 283 -8.81 -14.12 19.26
C THR A 283 -9.17 -12.64 19.50
N ARG A 284 -10.33 -12.42 20.13
CA ARG A 284 -10.76 -11.08 20.57
C ARG A 284 -9.69 -10.39 21.42
N GLU A 285 -9.09 -11.10 22.35
CA GLU A 285 -8.08 -10.56 23.26
C GLU A 285 -6.84 -10.09 22.49
N GLN A 286 -6.40 -10.85 21.49
CA GLN A 286 -5.26 -10.48 20.65
C GLN A 286 -5.59 -9.23 19.81
N VAL A 287 -6.80 -9.14 19.26
CA VAL A 287 -7.26 -7.98 18.49
C VAL A 287 -7.24 -6.73 19.39
N LEU A 288 -7.90 -6.77 20.54
CA LEU A 288 -7.98 -5.61 21.44
C LEU A 288 -6.61 -5.22 22.02
N ALA A 289 -5.76 -6.20 22.35
CA ALA A 289 -4.41 -5.94 22.86
C ALA A 289 -3.49 -5.27 21.84
N SER A 290 -3.69 -5.52 20.53
CA SER A 290 -2.87 -4.94 19.45
C SER A 290 -3.41 -3.61 18.91
N LEU A 291 -4.60 -3.15 19.32
CA LEU A 291 -5.25 -1.97 18.74
C LEU A 291 -4.39 -0.71 18.82
N GLU A 292 -3.85 -0.40 20.00
CA GLU A 292 -3.02 0.80 20.19
C GLU A 292 -1.74 0.76 19.33
N GLU A 293 -1.08 -0.41 19.29
CA GLU A 293 0.11 -0.63 18.45
C GLU A 293 -0.22 -0.45 16.96
N VAL A 294 -1.36 -0.98 16.51
CA VAL A 294 -1.81 -0.85 15.12
C VAL A 294 -2.08 0.61 14.75
N VAL A 295 -2.77 1.38 15.60
CA VAL A 295 -2.99 2.82 15.34
C VAL A 295 -1.67 3.59 15.32
N ALA A 296 -0.77 3.33 16.26
CA ALA A 296 0.55 3.96 16.32
C ALA A 296 1.41 3.64 15.08
N MET A 297 1.38 2.38 14.62
CA MET A 297 2.09 1.92 13.44
C MET A 297 1.55 2.55 12.16
N LEU A 298 0.23 2.59 12.00
CA LEU A 298 -0.44 3.10 10.80
C LEU A 298 -0.22 4.61 10.64
N GLY A 299 -0.31 5.39 11.72
CA GLY A 299 -0.33 6.85 11.64
C GLY A 299 -1.60 7.38 10.99
N THR A 300 -2.73 6.75 11.26
CA THR A 300 -4.07 7.17 10.83
C THR A 300 -5.10 6.95 11.93
N TYR A 301 -6.21 7.67 11.84
CA TYR A 301 -7.41 7.48 12.68
C TYR A 301 -8.60 6.96 11.86
N ASP A 302 -8.38 6.59 10.59
CA ASP A 302 -9.44 6.10 9.71
C ASP A 302 -9.97 4.74 10.16
N ILE A 303 -11.31 4.64 10.30
CA ILE A 303 -11.98 3.45 10.84
C ILE A 303 -11.75 2.22 9.96
N THR A 304 -11.93 2.36 8.64
CA THR A 304 -11.82 1.22 7.71
C THR A 304 -10.40 0.68 7.65
N THR A 305 -9.43 1.59 7.58
CA THR A 305 -8.01 1.25 7.55
C THR A 305 -7.60 0.52 8.82
N ILE A 306 -8.01 0.99 10.01
CA ILE A 306 -7.68 0.35 11.29
C ILE A 306 -8.33 -1.01 11.40
N ARG A 307 -9.65 -1.14 11.17
CA ARG A 307 -10.35 -2.42 11.22
C ARG A 307 -9.70 -3.48 10.32
N ALA A 308 -9.44 -3.14 9.06
CA ALA A 308 -8.81 -4.05 8.13
C ALA A 308 -7.33 -4.36 8.47
N SER A 309 -6.66 -3.46 9.18
CA SER A 309 -5.27 -3.67 9.60
C SER A 309 -5.12 -4.68 10.75
N MET A 310 -6.13 -4.86 11.59
CA MET A 310 -6.04 -5.78 12.72
C MET A 310 -5.66 -7.20 12.28
N GLY A 311 -6.44 -7.77 11.36
CA GLY A 311 -6.16 -9.09 10.82
C GLY A 311 -4.86 -9.12 10.01
N MET A 312 -4.62 -8.14 9.14
CA MET A 312 -3.40 -8.11 8.31
C MET A 312 -2.13 -8.02 9.16
N TYR A 313 -2.10 -7.18 10.20
CA TYR A 313 -0.97 -7.06 11.11
C TYR A 313 -0.67 -8.37 11.84
N LEU A 314 -1.69 -9.01 12.44
CA LEU A 314 -1.54 -10.28 13.16
C LEU A 314 -1.10 -11.43 12.24
N CYS A 315 -1.62 -11.47 11.01
CA CYS A 315 -1.20 -12.43 9.99
C CYS A 315 0.29 -12.24 9.65
N CYS A 316 0.70 -11.01 9.33
CA CYS A 316 2.09 -10.71 8.97
C CYS A 316 3.06 -10.94 10.13
N LYS A 317 2.63 -10.69 11.38
CA LYS A 317 3.41 -11.00 12.58
C LYS A 317 3.65 -12.51 12.71
N ALA A 318 2.61 -13.32 12.53
CA ALA A 318 2.74 -14.78 12.55
C ALA A 318 3.65 -15.30 11.41
N ILE A 319 3.54 -14.73 10.20
CA ILE A 319 4.43 -15.08 9.07
C ILE A 319 5.88 -14.78 9.42
N HIS A 320 6.16 -13.59 9.94
CA HIS A 320 7.51 -13.19 10.34
C HIS A 320 8.11 -14.11 11.43
N GLU A 321 7.31 -14.46 12.44
CA GLU A 321 7.76 -15.27 13.58
C GLU A 321 7.96 -16.75 13.23
N GLN A 322 7.23 -17.27 12.22
CA GLN A 322 7.16 -18.71 11.94
C GLN A 322 7.83 -19.12 10.62
N THR A 323 8.24 -18.15 9.78
CA THR A 323 8.75 -18.44 8.44
C THR A 323 9.95 -17.57 8.09
N ASP A 324 10.60 -17.91 6.97
CA ASP A 324 11.67 -17.13 6.35
C ASP A 324 11.16 -16.21 5.22
N VAL A 325 9.85 -16.04 5.07
CA VAL A 325 9.26 -15.18 4.03
C VAL A 325 9.68 -13.72 4.22
N ARG A 326 10.15 -13.11 3.14
CA ARG A 326 10.58 -11.71 3.10
C ARG A 326 9.77 -10.85 2.15
N VAL A 327 9.01 -11.46 1.24
CA VAL A 327 8.15 -10.77 0.27
C VAL A 327 6.76 -11.38 0.32
N LEU A 328 5.73 -10.53 0.40
CA LEU A 328 4.33 -10.92 0.34
C LEU A 328 3.63 -10.29 -0.86
N MET A 329 3.04 -11.14 -1.69
CA MET A 329 2.14 -10.74 -2.77
C MET A 329 0.74 -10.52 -2.22
N THR A 330 0.10 -9.39 -2.60
CA THR A 330 -1.22 -8.99 -2.11
C THR A 330 -2.20 -8.71 -3.25
N GLY A 331 -3.50 -8.67 -2.94
CA GLY A 331 -4.59 -8.36 -3.89
C GLY A 331 -5.12 -6.93 -3.81
N GLU A 332 -4.39 -5.99 -3.21
CA GLU A 332 -4.82 -4.60 -3.05
C GLU A 332 -4.99 -3.85 -4.39
N ILE A 333 -5.72 -2.73 -4.39
CA ILE A 333 -5.99 -1.82 -5.54
C ILE A 333 -7.13 -2.29 -6.46
N SER A 334 -7.47 -3.56 -6.46
CA SER A 334 -8.52 -4.10 -7.35
C SER A 334 -9.89 -3.46 -7.12
N ASP A 335 -10.24 -3.15 -5.86
CA ASP A 335 -11.53 -2.56 -5.50
C ASP A 335 -11.69 -1.13 -6.05
N GLU A 336 -10.63 -0.34 -6.06
CA GLU A 336 -10.65 1.03 -6.56
C GLU A 336 -10.76 1.08 -8.09
N LEU A 337 -10.21 0.08 -8.77
CA LEU A 337 -10.21 0.00 -10.23
C LEU A 337 -11.52 -0.55 -10.80
N PHE A 338 -12.10 -1.58 -10.17
CA PHE A 338 -13.25 -2.32 -10.69
C PHE A 338 -14.55 -2.08 -9.91
N GLY A 339 -14.47 -1.36 -8.80
CA GLY A 339 -15.60 -1.07 -7.94
C GLY A 339 -15.69 -1.98 -6.70
N TYR A 340 -16.34 -1.43 -5.70
CA TYR A 340 -16.65 -2.04 -4.41
C TYR A 340 -18.17 -2.05 -4.19
N LYS A 341 -18.68 -2.62 -3.10
CA LYS A 341 -20.12 -2.74 -2.86
C LYS A 341 -20.91 -1.44 -3.01
N TYR A 342 -20.41 -0.32 -2.45
CA TYR A 342 -21.10 0.95 -2.55
C TYR A 342 -21.09 1.56 -3.96
N THR A 343 -20.14 1.19 -4.82
CA THR A 343 -20.08 1.72 -6.18
C THR A 343 -21.20 1.19 -7.08
N ASP A 344 -21.93 0.14 -6.65
CA ASP A 344 -23.15 -0.32 -7.32
C ASP A 344 -24.28 0.73 -7.27
N PHE A 345 -24.20 1.70 -6.35
CA PHE A 345 -25.13 2.83 -6.22
C PHE A 345 -24.74 4.04 -7.07
N ALA A 346 -23.68 3.96 -7.88
CA ALA A 346 -23.27 5.05 -8.74
C ALA A 346 -24.41 5.47 -9.69
N PRO A 347 -24.81 6.75 -9.71
CA PRO A 347 -25.98 7.20 -10.49
C PRO A 347 -25.71 7.21 -12.01
N SER A 348 -24.45 7.13 -12.43
CA SER A 348 -24.05 7.04 -13.84
C SER A 348 -22.66 6.43 -13.99
N PRO A 349 -22.30 5.96 -15.20
CA PRO A 349 -20.94 5.51 -15.50
C PRO A 349 -19.87 6.58 -15.24
N GLU A 350 -20.18 7.83 -15.51
CA GLU A 350 -19.29 8.97 -15.27
C GLU A 350 -19.05 9.19 -13.77
N ALA A 351 -20.11 9.06 -12.95
CA ALA A 351 -20.01 9.15 -11.49
C ALA A 351 -19.16 8.01 -10.92
N PHE A 352 -19.35 6.78 -11.44
CA PHE A 352 -18.49 5.65 -11.11
C PHE A 352 -17.01 5.93 -11.41
N GLN A 353 -16.71 6.45 -12.61
CA GLN A 353 -15.33 6.76 -13.02
C GLN A 353 -14.70 7.87 -12.17
N GLN A 354 -15.49 8.90 -11.80
CA GLN A 354 -15.02 9.95 -10.90
C GLN A 354 -14.70 9.42 -9.51
N GLU A 355 -15.52 8.51 -9.00
CA GLU A 355 -15.26 7.85 -7.71
C GLU A 355 -14.03 6.95 -7.78
N ALA A 356 -13.88 6.14 -8.84
CA ALA A 356 -12.68 5.33 -9.05
C ALA A 356 -11.41 6.21 -9.08
N LYS A 357 -11.46 7.33 -9.81
CA LYS A 357 -10.36 8.30 -9.82
C LYS A 357 -10.05 8.82 -8.41
N LYS A 358 -11.08 9.27 -7.67
CA LYS A 358 -10.92 9.78 -6.30
C LYS A 358 -10.25 8.74 -5.41
N ARG A 359 -10.73 7.48 -5.45
CA ARG A 359 -10.20 6.39 -4.62
C ARG A 359 -8.75 6.05 -4.96
N MET A 360 -8.42 6.02 -6.24
CA MET A 360 -7.04 5.83 -6.69
C MET A 360 -6.12 6.99 -6.27
N ASP A 361 -6.58 8.24 -6.37
CA ASP A 361 -5.81 9.42 -5.97
C ASP A 361 -5.58 9.49 -4.44
N GLU A 362 -6.46 8.88 -3.64
CA GLU A 362 -6.40 8.87 -2.17
C GLU A 362 -5.86 7.57 -1.58
N LEU A 363 -5.59 6.57 -2.41
CA LEU A 363 -5.26 5.19 -2.03
C LEU A 363 -4.06 5.09 -1.07
N TYR A 364 -3.08 5.97 -1.22
CA TYR A 364 -1.88 6.04 -0.40
C TYR A 364 -2.14 6.42 1.07
N MET A 365 -3.36 6.86 1.41
CA MET A 365 -3.79 7.17 2.78
C MET A 365 -4.63 6.05 3.41
N TYR A 366 -5.07 5.07 2.63
CA TYR A 366 -6.00 4.01 3.04
C TYR A 366 -5.42 2.60 2.77
N ASP A 367 -5.81 1.93 1.70
CA ASP A 367 -5.51 0.51 1.52
C ASP A 367 -4.04 0.19 1.27
N VAL A 368 -3.33 0.96 0.45
CA VAL A 368 -1.89 0.72 0.27
C VAL A 368 -1.06 1.18 1.47
N LEU A 369 -1.53 2.19 2.24
CA LEU A 369 -0.93 2.53 3.54
C LEU A 369 -1.05 1.35 4.49
N ARG A 370 -2.24 0.75 4.60
CA ARG A 370 -2.50 -0.45 5.40
C ARG A 370 -1.55 -1.58 5.03
N ALA A 371 -1.53 -1.95 3.75
CA ALA A 371 -0.68 -3.03 3.25
C ALA A 371 0.80 -2.77 3.55
N ASP A 372 1.31 -1.57 3.24
CA ASP A 372 2.70 -1.21 3.53
C ASP A 372 3.01 -1.33 5.02
N ARG A 373 2.21 -0.70 5.89
CA ARG A 373 2.49 -0.63 7.32
C ARG A 373 2.43 -1.99 8.01
N CYS A 374 1.35 -2.74 7.79
CA CYS A 374 1.16 -4.06 8.42
C CYS A 374 2.24 -5.05 8.04
N ILE A 375 2.70 -5.00 6.78
CA ILE A 375 3.69 -5.92 6.25
C ILE A 375 5.10 -5.46 6.65
N ALA A 376 5.41 -4.18 6.48
CA ALA A 376 6.77 -3.66 6.67
C ALA A 376 7.21 -3.62 8.14
N VAL A 377 6.31 -3.37 9.10
CA VAL A 377 6.65 -3.41 10.53
C VAL A 377 7.13 -4.80 10.97
N ASN A 378 6.72 -5.83 10.24
CA ASN A 378 7.11 -7.22 10.43
C ASN A 378 8.30 -7.64 9.54
N SER A 379 9.10 -6.68 9.05
CA SER A 379 10.31 -6.96 8.24
C SER A 379 10.02 -7.79 6.98
N ILE A 380 8.91 -7.48 6.31
CA ILE A 380 8.49 -8.14 5.07
C ILE A 380 8.19 -7.06 4.03
N GLU A 381 8.34 -7.37 2.73
CA GLU A 381 8.01 -6.47 1.64
C GLU A 381 6.65 -6.80 1.02
N ALA A 382 5.77 -5.79 0.90
CA ALA A 382 4.54 -5.91 0.13
C ALA A 382 4.80 -5.70 -1.35
N ARG A 383 4.21 -6.54 -2.21
CA ARG A 383 4.13 -6.35 -3.67
C ARG A 383 2.69 -6.41 -4.12
N VAL A 384 2.30 -5.46 -4.98
CA VAL A 384 0.91 -5.17 -5.32
C VAL A 384 0.67 -5.31 -6.82
N PRO A 385 0.39 -6.52 -7.35
CA PRO A 385 0.27 -6.77 -8.80
C PRO A 385 -0.80 -5.91 -9.51
N PHE A 386 -1.93 -5.63 -8.86
CA PHE A 386 -2.95 -4.75 -9.41
C PHE A 386 -2.50 -3.28 -9.52
N GLY A 387 -1.40 -2.91 -8.87
CA GLY A 387 -0.74 -1.62 -8.98
C GLY A 387 0.25 -1.52 -10.15
N ASP A 388 0.33 -2.51 -11.04
CA ASP A 388 1.14 -2.41 -12.26
C ASP A 388 0.69 -1.22 -13.10
N LEU A 389 1.66 -0.38 -13.51
CA LEU A 389 1.35 0.90 -14.15
C LEU A 389 0.60 0.75 -15.47
N ASP A 390 0.95 -0.28 -16.27
CA ASP A 390 0.27 -0.56 -17.54
C ASP A 390 -1.13 -1.12 -17.30
N PHE A 391 -1.28 -1.95 -16.25
CA PHE A 391 -2.58 -2.46 -15.85
C PHE A 391 -3.50 -1.33 -15.39
N VAL A 392 -3.04 -0.48 -14.46
CA VAL A 392 -3.83 0.66 -13.93
C VAL A 392 -4.23 1.62 -15.04
N LYS A 393 -3.28 2.03 -15.90
CA LYS A 393 -3.58 2.92 -17.04
C LYS A 393 -4.65 2.34 -17.94
N TYR A 394 -4.53 1.05 -18.26
CA TYR A 394 -5.50 0.39 -19.14
C TYR A 394 -6.88 0.31 -18.49
N VAL A 395 -6.97 -0.19 -17.24
CA VAL A 395 -8.26 -0.35 -16.56
C VAL A 395 -8.94 1.00 -16.34
N MET A 396 -8.20 2.05 -16.00
CA MET A 396 -8.75 3.42 -15.92
C MET A 396 -9.27 3.91 -17.28
N SER A 397 -8.66 3.52 -18.40
CA SER A 397 -9.08 3.94 -19.74
C SER A 397 -10.28 3.16 -20.30
N ILE A 398 -10.74 2.08 -19.68
CA ILE A 398 -11.91 1.33 -20.11
C ILE A 398 -13.16 2.22 -20.01
N ASP A 399 -14.04 2.18 -21.04
CA ASP A 399 -15.33 2.90 -20.98
C ASP A 399 -16.08 2.51 -19.69
N PRO A 400 -16.39 3.47 -18.82
CA PRO A 400 -17.01 3.18 -17.53
C PRO A 400 -18.38 2.48 -17.66
N LYS A 401 -19.04 2.55 -18.80
CA LYS A 401 -20.27 1.79 -19.10
C LYS A 401 -20.04 0.28 -19.01
N LEU A 402 -18.83 -0.19 -19.29
CA LEU A 402 -18.47 -1.61 -19.14
C LEU A 402 -18.09 -1.98 -17.69
N LYS A 403 -17.72 -0.99 -16.86
CA LYS A 403 -17.29 -1.22 -15.48
C LYS A 403 -18.43 -1.17 -14.46
N VAL A 404 -19.47 -0.37 -14.71
CA VAL A 404 -20.64 -0.32 -13.82
C VAL A 404 -21.31 -1.69 -13.71
N ASN A 405 -21.85 -2.00 -12.53
CA ASN A 405 -22.43 -3.30 -12.23
C ASN A 405 -23.79 -3.53 -12.91
N SER A 406 -23.82 -3.50 -14.26
CA SER A 406 -24.99 -3.87 -15.07
C SER A 406 -25.22 -5.38 -15.18
N TYR A 407 -24.24 -6.17 -14.75
CA TYR A 407 -24.26 -7.64 -14.80
C TYR A 407 -24.75 -8.28 -13.50
N HIS A 408 -25.13 -7.49 -12.50
CA HIS A 408 -25.49 -7.96 -11.15
C HIS A 408 -24.40 -8.80 -10.47
N MET A 409 -23.14 -8.58 -10.88
CA MET A 409 -21.94 -9.23 -10.36
C MET A 409 -20.81 -8.22 -10.25
N GLY A 410 -20.38 -7.90 -9.04
CA GLY A 410 -19.26 -6.99 -8.82
C GLY A 410 -17.97 -7.49 -9.48
N LYS A 411 -17.19 -6.56 -10.05
CA LYS A 411 -15.94 -6.87 -10.78
C LYS A 411 -16.13 -7.81 -11.97
N TYR A 412 -17.25 -7.74 -12.68
CA TYR A 412 -17.58 -8.66 -13.76
C TYR A 412 -16.47 -8.79 -14.79
N LEU A 413 -15.88 -7.68 -15.26
CA LEU A 413 -14.79 -7.68 -16.25
C LEU A 413 -13.58 -8.50 -15.80
N LEU A 414 -13.21 -8.38 -14.52
CA LEU A 414 -12.08 -9.13 -13.95
C LEU A 414 -12.39 -10.64 -13.91
N ARG A 415 -13.62 -11.02 -13.53
CA ARG A 415 -14.08 -12.42 -13.48
C ARG A 415 -14.12 -13.01 -14.88
N GLU A 416 -14.78 -12.32 -15.82
CA GLU A 416 -14.92 -12.76 -17.21
C GLU A 416 -13.55 -12.91 -17.91
N ALA A 417 -12.60 -12.02 -17.59
CA ALA A 417 -11.24 -12.11 -18.11
C ALA A 417 -10.55 -13.45 -17.82
N PHE A 418 -10.94 -14.14 -16.74
CA PHE A 418 -10.33 -15.41 -16.32
C PHE A 418 -11.29 -16.61 -16.36
N ALA A 419 -12.55 -16.41 -16.77
CA ALA A 419 -13.55 -17.48 -16.77
C ALA A 419 -13.16 -18.68 -17.64
N ALA A 420 -12.57 -18.43 -18.83
CA ALA A 420 -12.12 -19.48 -19.74
C ALA A 420 -10.87 -20.23 -19.28
N ASP A 421 -10.05 -19.61 -18.43
CA ASP A 421 -8.73 -20.14 -18.05
C ASP A 421 -8.81 -21.24 -16.98
N ARG A 422 -9.93 -21.33 -16.26
CA ARG A 422 -10.17 -22.31 -15.20
C ARG A 422 -9.05 -22.40 -14.16
N ILE A 423 -8.47 -21.26 -13.81
CA ILE A 423 -7.37 -21.18 -12.83
C ILE A 423 -7.86 -21.06 -11.38
N LEU A 424 -9.17 -20.89 -11.18
CA LEU A 424 -9.86 -20.89 -9.89
C LEU A 424 -11.08 -21.81 -9.93
N PRO A 425 -11.55 -22.32 -8.77
CA PRO A 425 -12.88 -22.92 -8.66
C PRO A 425 -13.95 -21.94 -9.15
N GLU A 426 -15.00 -22.46 -9.78
CA GLU A 426 -16.06 -21.63 -10.36
C GLU A 426 -16.82 -20.83 -9.29
N ASP A 427 -17.08 -21.44 -8.15
CA ASP A 427 -17.72 -20.80 -6.99
C ASP A 427 -16.85 -19.73 -6.33
N ILE A 428 -15.54 -19.80 -6.41
CA ILE A 428 -14.62 -18.72 -6.01
C ILE A 428 -14.61 -17.61 -7.06
N LEU A 429 -14.48 -17.97 -8.34
CA LEU A 429 -14.46 -16.98 -9.43
C LEU A 429 -15.73 -16.12 -9.44
N TRP A 430 -16.88 -16.69 -9.10
CA TRP A 430 -18.19 -16.02 -9.11
C TRP A 430 -18.74 -15.72 -7.70
N ARG A 431 -17.91 -15.88 -6.65
CA ARG A 431 -18.28 -15.53 -5.27
C ARG A 431 -18.59 -14.04 -5.15
N GLN A 432 -19.67 -13.72 -4.44
CA GLN A 432 -19.97 -12.32 -4.10
C GLN A 432 -18.87 -11.71 -3.21
N LYS A 433 -18.58 -10.43 -3.43
CA LYS A 433 -17.55 -9.70 -2.66
C LYS A 433 -17.98 -9.56 -1.20
N ALA A 434 -17.10 -9.96 -0.29
CA ALA A 434 -17.12 -9.60 1.12
C ALA A 434 -15.93 -8.68 1.46
N ALA A 435 -16.12 -7.75 2.40
CA ALA A 435 -15.02 -6.94 2.89
C ALA A 435 -14.09 -7.80 3.76
N PHE A 436 -12.78 -7.59 3.69
CA PHE A 436 -11.82 -8.35 4.49
C PHE A 436 -12.11 -8.23 5.99
N SER A 437 -12.38 -7.02 6.51
CA SER A 437 -12.74 -6.80 7.91
C SER A 437 -14.01 -7.54 8.37
N ASP A 438 -14.93 -7.82 7.43
CA ASP A 438 -16.17 -8.53 7.72
C ASP A 438 -16.01 -10.06 7.58
N ALA A 439 -15.20 -10.51 6.62
CA ALA A 439 -15.04 -11.92 6.28
C ALA A 439 -13.99 -12.66 7.11
N VAL A 440 -13.05 -11.94 7.71
CA VAL A 440 -12.12 -12.46 8.74
C VAL A 440 -12.87 -12.97 9.97
N GLY A 441 -14.05 -12.42 10.24
CA GLY A 441 -15.00 -12.77 11.29
C GLY A 441 -15.84 -11.56 11.64
N HIS A 442 -17.16 -11.67 11.50
CA HIS A 442 -18.10 -10.58 11.84
C HIS A 442 -17.90 -10.06 13.27
N SER A 443 -17.49 -10.93 14.19
CA SER A 443 -17.21 -10.62 15.59
C SER A 443 -16.14 -9.56 15.76
N MET A 444 -15.08 -9.52 14.93
CA MET A 444 -13.97 -8.58 15.11
C MET A 444 -14.41 -7.10 15.08
N VAL A 445 -15.22 -6.73 14.10
CA VAL A 445 -15.72 -5.35 13.97
C VAL A 445 -16.67 -5.02 15.13
N ASP A 446 -17.52 -5.97 15.51
CA ASP A 446 -18.47 -5.78 16.62
C ASP A 446 -17.74 -5.71 17.96
N ASP A 447 -16.68 -6.49 18.17
CA ASP A 447 -15.80 -6.43 19.33
C ASP A 447 -15.09 -5.07 19.49
N LEU A 448 -14.58 -4.50 18.40
CA LEU A 448 -13.96 -3.18 18.40
C LEU A 448 -14.97 -2.07 18.73
N LYS A 449 -16.18 -2.15 18.19
CA LYS A 449 -17.27 -1.22 18.52
C LYS A 449 -17.68 -1.34 19.98
N GLU A 450 -17.93 -2.56 20.46
CA GLU A 450 -18.32 -2.82 21.85
C GLU A 450 -17.26 -2.32 22.82
N TYR A 451 -15.99 -2.53 22.50
CA TYR A 451 -14.87 -2.01 23.29
C TYR A 451 -14.91 -0.47 23.35
N ALA A 452 -15.06 0.20 22.22
CA ALA A 452 -15.16 1.66 22.19
C ALA A 452 -16.40 2.18 22.95
N GLU A 453 -17.56 1.52 22.82
CA GLU A 453 -18.77 1.85 23.57
C GLU A 453 -18.56 1.73 25.09
N SER A 454 -17.75 0.77 25.54
CA SER A 454 -17.45 0.57 26.96
C SER A 454 -16.55 1.62 27.58
N LEU A 455 -15.81 2.41 26.77
CA LEU A 455 -14.83 3.38 27.25
C LEU A 455 -15.41 4.77 27.51
N TYR A 456 -16.55 5.10 26.91
CA TYR A 456 -17.13 6.46 26.99
C TYR A 456 -18.62 6.41 27.29
N THR A 457 -19.07 7.25 28.22
CA THR A 457 -20.49 7.63 28.32
C THR A 457 -20.86 8.52 27.10
N ASP A 458 -22.16 8.72 26.87
CA ASP A 458 -22.61 9.59 25.77
C ASP A 458 -22.22 11.05 26.01
N GLU A 459 -22.23 11.49 27.28
CA GLU A 459 -21.83 12.84 27.69
C GLU A 459 -20.33 13.05 27.48
N GLU A 460 -19.49 12.10 27.90
CA GLU A 460 -18.03 12.16 27.66
C GLU A 460 -17.68 12.16 26.18
N TYR A 461 -18.36 11.34 25.37
CA TYR A 461 -18.19 11.32 23.94
C TYR A 461 -18.52 12.68 23.32
N GLU A 462 -19.69 13.28 23.64
CA GLU A 462 -20.11 14.57 23.10
C GLU A 462 -19.21 15.73 23.56
N GLU A 463 -18.59 15.66 24.73
CA GLU A 463 -17.62 16.65 25.20
C GLU A 463 -16.27 16.51 24.49
N LYS A 464 -15.71 15.30 24.46
CA LYS A 464 -14.38 15.03 23.93
C LYS A 464 -14.29 15.23 22.43
N ARG A 465 -15.29 14.79 21.65
CA ARG A 465 -15.27 14.93 20.18
C ARG A 465 -15.18 16.37 19.71
N LYS A 466 -15.72 17.33 20.48
CA LYS A 466 -15.70 18.77 20.15
C LYS A 466 -14.29 19.39 20.21
N GLN A 467 -13.34 18.71 20.84
CA GLN A 467 -11.94 19.15 20.87
C GLN A 467 -11.27 19.02 19.50
N TYR A 468 -11.82 18.19 18.60
CA TYR A 468 -11.30 17.92 17.28
C TYR A 468 -12.12 18.63 16.20
N SER A 469 -11.65 19.81 15.75
CA SER A 469 -12.34 20.61 14.71
C SER A 469 -12.12 20.06 13.29
N PHE A 470 -10.99 19.38 13.05
CA PHE A 470 -10.70 18.74 11.78
C PHE A 470 -11.02 17.23 11.85
N ALA A 471 -11.76 16.72 10.87
CA ALA A 471 -12.26 15.34 10.86
C ALA A 471 -12.85 14.94 12.23
N THR A 472 -13.87 15.67 12.66
CA THR A 472 -14.51 15.50 13.97
C THR A 472 -15.02 14.07 14.13
N PRO A 473 -14.66 13.34 15.18
CA PRO A 473 -15.16 12.00 15.44
C PRO A 473 -16.69 11.94 15.46
N PHE A 474 -17.27 10.94 14.82
CA PHE A 474 -18.72 10.80 14.63
C PHE A 474 -19.33 9.54 15.27
N THR A 475 -18.47 8.67 15.83
CA THR A 475 -18.81 7.53 16.69
C THR A 475 -17.83 7.45 17.85
N LYS A 476 -18.15 6.70 18.92
CA LYS A 476 -17.20 6.43 20.02
C LYS A 476 -15.95 5.70 19.53
N GLU A 477 -16.10 4.82 18.55
CA GLU A 477 -14.97 4.15 17.90
C GLU A 477 -14.04 5.14 17.17
N SER A 478 -14.60 6.06 16.37
CA SER A 478 -13.79 7.10 15.72
C SER A 478 -13.13 8.05 16.71
N LEU A 479 -13.75 8.29 17.88
CA LEU A 479 -13.14 9.05 18.97
C LEU A 479 -11.97 8.30 19.59
N LEU A 480 -12.12 7.01 19.89
CA LEU A 480 -11.05 6.17 20.42
C LEU A 480 -9.83 6.18 19.47
N TYR A 481 -10.06 5.97 18.18
CA TYR A 481 -8.97 5.96 17.20
C TYR A 481 -8.31 7.32 17.05
N ARG A 482 -9.09 8.41 17.17
CA ARG A 482 -8.54 9.75 17.15
C ARG A 482 -7.72 10.06 18.41
N GLU A 483 -8.15 9.66 19.60
CA GLU A 483 -7.37 9.85 20.84
C GLU A 483 -6.06 9.02 20.79
N LEU A 484 -6.10 7.78 20.31
CA LEU A 484 -4.90 6.97 20.12
C LEU A 484 -3.96 7.58 19.08
N PHE A 485 -4.48 8.10 17.98
CA PHE A 485 -3.67 8.79 16.97
C PHE A 485 -2.97 10.03 17.57
N GLU A 486 -3.69 10.90 18.28
CA GLU A 486 -3.12 12.11 18.87
C GLU A 486 -2.05 11.81 19.95
N LYS A 487 -2.10 10.66 20.59
CA LYS A 487 -1.05 10.20 21.52
C LYS A 487 0.30 10.05 20.83
N TYR A 488 0.33 9.58 19.57
CA TYR A 488 1.55 9.28 18.81
C TYR A 488 1.90 10.34 17.76
N TYR A 489 0.88 11.07 17.28
CA TYR A 489 1.00 12.08 16.23
C TYR A 489 0.29 13.38 16.63
N PRO A 490 0.70 14.00 17.76
CA PRO A 490 -0.01 15.15 18.30
C PRO A 490 -0.06 16.31 17.30
N GLY A 491 -1.29 16.79 17.03
CA GLY A 491 -1.53 17.91 16.12
C GLY A 491 -1.33 17.61 14.62
N GLN A 492 -1.17 16.33 14.23
CA GLN A 492 -0.88 15.93 12.85
C GLN A 492 -2.10 15.38 12.09
N ALA A 493 -3.31 15.65 12.55
CA ALA A 493 -4.52 15.09 11.96
C ALA A 493 -4.69 15.37 10.46
N GLU A 494 -4.17 16.50 9.97
CA GLU A 494 -4.23 16.88 8.56
C GLU A 494 -3.35 16.01 7.63
N MET A 495 -2.54 15.08 8.19
CA MET A 495 -1.88 14.04 7.39
C MET A 495 -2.88 13.10 6.72
N VAL A 496 -4.06 12.93 7.30
CA VAL A 496 -5.16 12.12 6.78
C VAL A 496 -6.24 13.08 6.30
N LYS A 497 -6.70 12.89 5.07
CA LYS A 497 -7.64 13.82 4.44
C LYS A 497 -9.00 13.85 5.15
N ASP A 498 -9.55 12.68 5.46
CA ASP A 498 -10.81 12.50 6.17
C ASP A 498 -10.99 11.00 6.53
N PHE A 499 -12.05 10.65 7.24
CA PHE A 499 -12.50 9.27 7.35
C PHE A 499 -12.92 8.73 5.98
N TRP A 500 -12.52 7.51 5.67
CA TRP A 500 -13.03 6.82 4.49
C TRP A 500 -14.50 6.46 4.69
N MET A 501 -15.36 6.94 3.81
CA MET A 501 -16.79 6.64 3.82
C MET A 501 -17.26 6.39 2.39
N PRO A 502 -18.32 5.57 2.17
CA PRO A 502 -19.05 5.54 0.90
C PRO A 502 -19.42 6.95 0.45
N ASN A 503 -19.62 7.15 -0.84
CA ASN A 503 -19.97 8.48 -1.37
C ASN A 503 -21.39 8.87 -0.91
N LYS A 504 -21.46 9.72 0.12
CA LYS A 504 -22.72 10.12 0.78
C LYS A 504 -23.73 10.83 -0.14
N ASP A 505 -23.25 11.36 -1.27
CA ASP A 505 -24.10 12.04 -2.24
C ASP A 505 -24.91 11.05 -3.10
N TRP A 506 -24.61 9.74 -2.98
CA TRP A 506 -25.33 8.70 -3.71
C TRP A 506 -26.45 8.12 -2.86
N GLU A 507 -27.61 7.91 -3.48
CA GLU A 507 -28.76 7.29 -2.80
C GLU A 507 -28.38 5.91 -2.21
N GLY A 508 -28.65 5.70 -0.92
CA GLY A 508 -28.28 4.46 -0.20
C GLY A 508 -26.86 4.41 0.37
N CYS A 509 -26.04 5.47 0.15
CA CYS A 509 -24.67 5.54 0.66
C CYS A 509 -24.45 6.56 1.79
N ASP A 510 -25.46 7.32 2.20
CA ASP A 510 -25.39 8.20 3.38
C ASP A 510 -25.52 7.37 4.66
N VAL A 511 -24.42 6.75 5.07
CA VAL A 511 -24.33 5.82 6.20
C VAL A 511 -23.42 6.37 7.29
N LYS A 512 -23.65 5.94 8.53
CA LYS A 512 -22.83 6.34 9.70
C LYS A 512 -21.71 5.33 10.03
N ASP A 513 -21.71 4.18 9.39
CA ASP A 513 -20.68 3.16 9.53
C ASP A 513 -20.08 2.87 8.15
N PRO A 514 -18.75 2.89 7.98
CA PRO A 514 -18.11 2.64 6.71
C PRO A 514 -18.17 1.17 6.25
N SER A 515 -18.62 0.24 7.12
CA SER A 515 -18.71 -1.18 6.79
C SER A 515 -19.67 -1.44 5.63
N ALA A 516 -19.28 -2.31 4.70
CA ALA A 516 -20.14 -2.74 3.62
C ALA A 516 -21.43 -3.42 4.10
N ARG A 517 -21.44 -3.98 5.33
CA ARG A 517 -22.60 -4.66 5.94
C ARG A 517 -23.83 -3.76 6.09
N VAL A 518 -23.65 -2.44 6.21
CA VAL A 518 -24.77 -1.51 6.38
C VAL A 518 -25.46 -1.15 5.06
N LEU A 519 -24.88 -1.52 3.93
CA LEU A 519 -25.43 -1.24 2.61
C LEU A 519 -26.52 -2.24 2.23
N SER A 520 -27.59 -1.77 1.60
CA SER A 520 -28.74 -2.61 1.22
C SER A 520 -28.41 -3.72 0.22
N ASN A 521 -27.32 -3.58 -0.55
CA ASN A 521 -26.85 -4.58 -1.51
C ASN A 521 -25.83 -5.57 -0.95
N TYR A 522 -25.56 -5.54 0.37
CA TYR A 522 -24.61 -6.48 0.98
C TYR A 522 -25.08 -7.95 0.81
N GLY A 523 -26.37 -8.22 1.05
CA GLY A 523 -26.99 -9.52 0.82
C GLY A 523 -26.23 -10.67 1.49
N ALA A 524 -26.02 -11.76 0.74
CA ALA A 524 -25.28 -12.95 1.18
C ALA A 524 -23.74 -12.80 1.06
N SER A 525 -23.23 -11.57 0.90
CA SER A 525 -21.80 -11.30 0.78
C SER A 525 -21.10 -11.50 2.11
N GLY A 526 -20.63 -12.54 2.51
CA GLY A 526 -20.02 -12.83 3.82
C GLY A 526 -20.68 -14.01 4.52
N VAL A 527 -21.41 -14.81 3.74
CA VAL A 527 -21.97 -16.10 4.21
C VAL A 527 -21.25 -17.25 3.51
#